data_e4f99a02639e5cb8f9191e0f7b5ed0f4
#
_entry.id   e4f99a02639e5cb8f9191e0f7b5ed0f4
#
_cell.length_a   1.000
_cell.length_b   1.000
_cell.length_c   1.000
_cell.angle_alpha   90.00
_cell.angle_beta   90.00
_cell.angle_gamma   90.00
#
_symmetry.space_group_name_H-M   'P 1'
#
loop_
_entity.id
_entity.type
_entity.pdbx_description
1 polymer ?
#
loop_
_entity_poly.entity_id
_entity_poly.type
_entity_poly.pdbx_seq_one_letter_code
_entity_poly.pdbx_strand_id
1 'polypeptide(L)'
;QWLTLPLQKANVKVKIRDLSFAQDAKEAMIQRTSRFPSLSTAPCELMSLIHRPVGSVVDYLESTLKVTCKLLGLPCNTTRSSLLELPPQLSGTQRIIAVANSLGADTYVNLSGGRNLYNKSTFLKQGIKLKFLNEWQGSKWSILQHLALEERALIAKDIWAQC
;
A
#
# COMPACT_ATOMS: atom_id res chain seq x y z
N GLN A 1 12.05 -11.47 9.17
CA GLN A 1 11.94 -12.16 7.89
C GLN A 1 10.96 -11.42 6.99
N TRP A 2 11.21 -11.37 5.67
CA TRP A 2 10.38 -10.66 4.70
C TRP A 2 9.63 -11.64 3.80
N LEU A 3 8.33 -11.39 3.60
CA LEU A 3 7.55 -12.00 2.53
C LEU A 3 7.58 -11.07 1.32
N THR A 4 8.26 -11.47 0.25
CA THR A 4 8.45 -10.68 -0.95
C THR A 4 7.67 -11.24 -2.13
N LEU A 5 7.25 -10.38 -3.06
CA LEU A 5 6.62 -10.82 -4.30
C LEU A 5 7.65 -11.45 -5.26
N PRO A 6 7.30 -12.55 -5.93
CA PRO A 6 8.14 -13.16 -6.97
C PRO A 6 7.99 -12.40 -8.29
N LEU A 7 8.81 -11.37 -8.44
CA LEU A 7 8.82 -10.52 -9.63
C LEU A 7 9.93 -10.95 -10.60
N GLN A 8 9.73 -10.71 -11.89
CA GLN A 8 10.81 -10.76 -12.87
C GLN A 8 11.89 -9.73 -12.51
N LYS A 9 13.16 -10.06 -12.86
CA LYS A 9 14.26 -9.15 -12.63
C LYS A 9 14.04 -7.86 -13.42
N ALA A 10 14.07 -6.73 -12.74
CA ALA A 10 13.86 -5.41 -13.32
C ALA A 10 14.86 -4.41 -12.77
N ASN A 11 15.09 -3.32 -13.51
CA ASN A 11 15.90 -2.21 -13.04
C ASN A 11 15.16 -1.49 -11.88
N VAL A 12 15.90 -0.96 -10.91
CA VAL A 12 15.36 -0.20 -9.77
C VAL A 12 14.56 1.04 -10.15
N LYS A 13 14.73 1.54 -11.38
CA LYS A 13 13.98 2.69 -11.91
C LYS A 13 12.66 2.33 -12.58
N VAL A 14 12.36 1.04 -12.74
CA VAL A 14 11.10 0.60 -13.35
C VAL A 14 9.93 0.97 -12.44
N LYS A 15 8.89 1.51 -13.03
CA LYS A 15 7.67 1.88 -12.30
C LYS A 15 6.92 0.60 -11.90
N ILE A 16 6.22 0.64 -10.76
CA ILE A 16 5.44 -0.53 -10.27
C ILE A 16 4.46 -1.06 -11.33
N ARG A 17 3.85 -0.16 -12.12
CA ARG A 17 2.91 -0.56 -13.17
C ARG A 17 3.52 -1.37 -14.31
N ASP A 18 4.84 -1.27 -14.47
CA ASP A 18 5.59 -1.92 -15.55
C ASP A 18 6.32 -3.19 -15.04
N LEU A 19 6.10 -3.56 -13.76
CA LEU A 19 6.61 -4.80 -13.19
C LEU A 19 5.74 -5.99 -13.61
N SER A 20 6.39 -7.16 -13.72
CA SER A 20 5.73 -8.42 -14.04
C SER A 20 6.07 -9.49 -13.02
N PHE A 21 5.15 -10.41 -12.80
CA PHE A 21 5.41 -11.60 -11.98
C PHE A 21 6.35 -12.57 -12.70
N ALA A 22 7.13 -13.33 -11.93
CA ALA A 22 7.90 -14.45 -12.45
C ALA A 22 6.96 -15.55 -12.97
N GLN A 23 7.45 -16.42 -13.86
CA GLN A 23 6.63 -17.49 -14.43
C GLN A 23 6.14 -18.49 -13.38
N ASP A 24 6.96 -18.75 -12.36
CA ASP A 24 6.70 -19.63 -11.21
C ASP A 24 6.11 -18.89 -10.01
N ALA A 25 5.53 -17.69 -10.23
CA ALA A 25 5.14 -16.79 -9.15
C ALA A 25 4.15 -17.43 -8.15
N LYS A 26 3.22 -18.26 -8.63
CA LYS A 26 2.25 -18.94 -7.79
C LYS A 26 2.94 -19.93 -6.84
N GLU A 27 3.76 -20.80 -7.37
CA GLU A 27 4.51 -21.82 -6.64
C GLU A 27 5.48 -21.16 -5.66
N ALA A 28 6.18 -20.11 -6.11
CA ALA A 28 7.09 -19.33 -5.28
C ALA A 28 6.36 -18.65 -4.12
N MET A 29 5.14 -18.10 -4.31
CA MET A 29 4.36 -17.51 -3.21
C MET A 29 3.92 -18.56 -2.20
N ILE A 30 3.44 -19.72 -2.63
CA ILE A 30 3.08 -20.84 -1.74
C ILE A 30 4.30 -21.26 -0.90
N GLN A 31 5.45 -21.44 -1.53
CA GLN A 31 6.69 -21.78 -0.84
C GLN A 31 7.16 -20.68 0.12
N ARG A 32 7.03 -19.40 -0.25
CA ARG A 32 7.44 -18.29 0.62
C ARG A 32 6.53 -18.15 1.83
N THR A 33 5.23 -18.30 1.66
CA THR A 33 4.25 -18.22 2.76
C THR A 33 4.36 -19.39 3.73
N SER A 34 4.76 -20.60 3.27
CA SER A 34 4.98 -21.77 4.14
C SER A 34 6.09 -21.56 5.19
N ARG A 35 6.96 -20.58 4.99
CA ARG A 35 8.00 -20.21 5.96
C ARG A 35 7.46 -19.41 7.15
N PHE A 36 6.16 -19.08 7.14
CA PHE A 36 5.47 -18.31 8.17
C PHE A 36 4.30 -19.14 8.72
N PRO A 37 4.55 -20.07 9.66
CA PRO A 37 3.51 -20.97 10.19
C PRO A 37 2.27 -20.24 10.72
N SER A 38 2.43 -19.03 11.28
CA SER A 38 1.33 -18.20 11.76
C SER A 38 0.32 -17.84 10.66
N LEU A 39 0.72 -17.84 9.38
CA LEU A 39 -0.19 -17.52 8.28
C LEU A 39 -1.20 -18.64 7.98
N SER A 40 -1.05 -19.84 8.58
CA SER A 40 -2.03 -20.92 8.45
C SER A 40 -3.42 -20.54 9.01
N THR A 41 -3.48 -19.61 9.95
CA THR A 41 -4.71 -19.09 10.56
C THR A 41 -5.20 -17.78 9.92
N ALA A 42 -4.46 -17.26 8.95
CA ALA A 42 -4.86 -16.04 8.25
C ALA A 42 -6.15 -16.22 7.44
N PRO A 43 -6.94 -15.17 7.21
CA PRO A 43 -8.20 -15.24 6.48
C PRO A 43 -8.05 -15.89 5.11
N CYS A 44 -8.85 -16.93 4.84
CA CYS A 44 -8.78 -17.71 3.61
C CYS A 44 -8.93 -16.86 2.34
N GLU A 45 -9.83 -15.85 2.37
CA GLU A 45 -10.04 -14.92 1.26
C GLU A 45 -8.74 -14.18 0.90
N LEU A 46 -8.01 -13.69 1.91
CA LEU A 46 -6.75 -12.98 1.71
C LEU A 46 -5.63 -13.93 1.26
N MET A 47 -5.52 -15.12 1.86
CA MET A 47 -4.49 -16.10 1.49
C MET A 47 -4.70 -16.64 0.09
N SER A 48 -5.95 -16.87 -0.32
CA SER A 48 -6.28 -17.28 -1.70
C SER A 48 -5.82 -16.24 -2.73
N LEU A 49 -5.95 -14.95 -2.40
CA LEU A 49 -5.47 -13.87 -3.26
C LEU A 49 -3.93 -13.80 -3.26
N ILE A 50 -3.30 -13.89 -2.09
CA ILE A 50 -1.83 -13.88 -1.95
C ILE A 50 -1.19 -15.02 -2.76
N HIS A 51 -1.80 -16.19 -2.78
CA HIS A 51 -1.30 -17.35 -3.52
C HIS A 51 -1.58 -17.31 -5.03
N ARG A 52 -2.24 -16.25 -5.52
CA ARG A 52 -2.56 -16.09 -6.96
C ARG A 52 -1.98 -14.81 -7.54
N PRO A 53 -0.64 -14.65 -7.57
CA PRO A 53 0.01 -13.51 -8.19
C PRO A 53 -0.08 -13.63 -9.72
N VAL A 54 -1.21 -13.21 -10.29
CA VAL A 54 -1.49 -13.26 -11.72
C VAL A 54 -1.88 -11.88 -12.25
N GLY A 55 -1.68 -11.67 -13.54
CA GLY A 55 -2.02 -10.41 -14.20
C GLY A 55 -1.08 -9.26 -13.84
N SER A 56 -1.60 -8.07 -13.69
CA SER A 56 -0.84 -6.88 -13.35
C SER A 56 -0.43 -6.86 -11.88
N VAL A 57 0.82 -6.50 -11.59
CA VAL A 57 1.31 -6.30 -10.22
C VAL A 57 0.49 -5.21 -9.51
N VAL A 58 0.06 -4.17 -10.22
CA VAL A 58 -0.79 -3.10 -9.64
C VAL A 58 -2.17 -3.64 -9.25
N ASP A 59 -2.81 -4.44 -10.12
CA ASP A 59 -4.11 -5.05 -9.81
C ASP A 59 -4.04 -5.97 -8.60
N TYR A 60 -2.97 -6.75 -8.52
CA TYR A 60 -2.72 -7.63 -7.37
C TYR A 60 -2.55 -6.83 -6.07
N LEU A 61 -1.72 -5.80 -6.07
CA LEU A 61 -1.49 -4.95 -4.89
C LEU A 61 -2.76 -4.21 -4.46
N GLU A 62 -3.52 -3.66 -5.42
CA GLU A 62 -4.78 -2.99 -5.12
C GLU A 62 -5.82 -3.96 -4.56
N SER A 63 -5.92 -5.17 -5.12
CA SER A 63 -6.84 -6.20 -4.67
C SER A 63 -6.49 -6.68 -3.25
N THR A 64 -5.21 -6.90 -2.96
CA THR A 64 -4.77 -7.29 -1.61
C THR A 64 -5.06 -6.19 -0.59
N LEU A 65 -4.85 -4.91 -0.95
CA LEU A 65 -5.20 -3.78 -0.09
C LEU A 65 -6.71 -3.71 0.17
N LYS A 66 -7.54 -3.80 -0.87
CA LYS A 66 -9.01 -3.77 -0.75
C LYS A 66 -9.55 -4.90 0.11
N VAL A 67 -9.06 -6.13 -0.07
CA VAL A 67 -9.47 -7.28 0.75
C VAL A 67 -9.05 -7.07 2.20
N THR A 68 -7.83 -6.57 2.45
CA THR A 68 -7.36 -6.27 3.81
C THR A 68 -8.26 -5.23 4.48
N CYS A 69 -8.55 -4.12 3.82
CA CYS A 69 -9.43 -3.09 4.36
C CYS A 69 -10.86 -3.63 4.62
N LYS A 70 -11.42 -4.42 3.69
CA LYS A 70 -12.72 -5.07 3.85
C LYS A 70 -12.75 -5.97 5.08
N LEU A 71 -11.73 -6.79 5.29
CA LEU A 71 -11.60 -7.67 6.45
C LEU A 71 -11.57 -6.91 7.78
N LEU A 72 -11.05 -5.69 7.77
CA LEU A 72 -10.96 -4.80 8.92
C LEU A 72 -12.16 -3.84 9.05
N GLY A 73 -13.10 -3.85 8.11
CA GLY A 73 -14.21 -2.89 8.08
C GLY A 73 -13.75 -1.45 7.85
N LEU A 74 -12.58 -1.26 7.21
CA LEU A 74 -12.03 0.06 6.90
C LEU A 74 -12.44 0.52 5.50
N PRO A 75 -12.74 1.81 5.28
CA PRO A 75 -12.96 2.35 3.94
C PRO A 75 -11.67 2.23 3.11
N CYS A 76 -11.82 1.90 1.83
CA CYS A 76 -10.70 1.77 0.90
C CYS A 76 -11.04 2.39 -0.45
N ASN A 77 -10.94 3.70 -0.53
CA ASN A 77 -11.09 4.45 -1.77
C ASN A 77 -9.72 4.62 -2.42
N THR A 78 -9.53 4.01 -3.59
CA THR A 78 -8.26 4.05 -4.30
C THR A 78 -8.40 4.69 -5.68
N THR A 79 -7.43 5.50 -6.07
CA THR A 79 -7.28 6.04 -7.42
C THR A 79 -5.86 5.79 -7.89
N ARG A 80 -5.72 5.28 -9.12
CA ARG A 80 -4.41 5.04 -9.72
C ARG A 80 -3.88 6.32 -10.33
N SER A 81 -2.77 6.83 -9.84
CA SER A 81 -2.14 8.03 -10.41
C SER A 81 -1.69 7.86 -11.86
N SER A 82 -1.62 6.63 -12.36
CA SER A 82 -1.33 6.32 -13.76
C SER A 82 -2.51 6.60 -14.70
N LEU A 83 -3.71 6.74 -14.18
CA LEU A 83 -4.92 7.10 -14.94
C LEU A 83 -5.18 8.61 -14.98
N LEU A 84 -4.39 9.38 -14.25
CA LEU A 84 -4.49 10.83 -14.25
C LEU A 84 -3.65 11.38 -15.42
N GLU A 85 -4.21 12.31 -16.17
CA GLU A 85 -3.52 13.03 -17.28
C GLU A 85 -2.53 14.05 -16.69
N LEU A 86 -1.38 13.55 -16.25
CA LEU A 86 -0.33 14.36 -15.64
C LEU A 86 0.89 14.42 -16.55
N PRO A 87 1.57 15.58 -16.63
CA PRO A 87 2.82 15.71 -17.37
C PRO A 87 3.84 14.65 -16.94
N PRO A 88 4.43 13.89 -17.87
CA PRO A 88 5.28 12.74 -17.55
C PRO A 88 6.60 13.11 -16.85
N GLN A 89 7.06 14.35 -17.03
CA GLN A 89 8.29 14.89 -16.43
C GLN A 89 8.16 15.20 -14.93
N LEU A 90 6.94 15.27 -14.39
CA LEU A 90 6.73 15.59 -13.00
C LEU A 90 7.23 14.47 -12.08
N SER A 91 7.99 14.85 -11.06
CA SER A 91 8.55 13.95 -10.06
C SER A 91 8.49 14.56 -8.65
N GLY A 92 8.72 13.74 -7.63
CA GLY A 92 8.76 14.20 -6.23
C GLY A 92 7.55 15.04 -5.83
N THR A 93 7.80 16.13 -5.12
CA THR A 93 6.77 17.05 -4.59
C THR A 93 5.85 17.60 -5.69
N GLN A 94 6.40 17.96 -6.86
CA GLN A 94 5.60 18.53 -7.96
C GLN A 94 4.57 17.53 -8.47
N ARG A 95 4.95 16.26 -8.60
CA ARG A 95 4.02 15.21 -9.02
C ARG A 95 2.90 15.00 -7.99
N ILE A 96 3.22 15.01 -6.69
CA ILE A 96 2.23 14.83 -5.62
C ILE A 96 1.23 15.99 -5.63
N ILE A 97 1.70 17.21 -5.76
CA ILE A 97 0.84 18.40 -5.87
C ILE A 97 -0.07 18.28 -7.10
N ALA A 98 0.46 17.89 -8.25
CA ALA A 98 -0.32 17.71 -9.46
C ALA A 98 -1.40 16.62 -9.31
N VAL A 99 -1.10 15.50 -8.64
CA VAL A 99 -2.08 14.46 -8.28
C VAL A 99 -3.17 15.03 -7.39
N ALA A 100 -2.82 15.75 -6.32
CA ALA A 100 -3.77 16.33 -5.40
C ALA A 100 -4.71 17.34 -6.11
N ASN A 101 -4.16 18.22 -6.93
CA ASN A 101 -4.94 19.19 -7.72
C ASN A 101 -5.87 18.48 -8.73
N SER A 102 -5.38 17.46 -9.43
CA SER A 102 -6.19 16.67 -10.38
C SER A 102 -7.38 15.97 -9.72
N LEU A 103 -7.25 15.66 -8.42
CA LEU A 103 -8.31 15.05 -7.62
C LEU A 103 -9.16 16.08 -6.85
N GLY A 104 -8.91 17.38 -7.02
CA GLY A 104 -9.61 18.43 -6.29
C GLY A 104 -9.35 18.43 -4.80
N ALA A 105 -8.22 17.89 -4.35
CA ALA A 105 -7.89 17.77 -2.94
C ALA A 105 -7.34 19.07 -2.37
N ASP A 106 -7.90 19.54 -1.28
CA ASP A 106 -7.42 20.67 -0.48
C ASP A 106 -6.43 20.27 0.62
N THR A 107 -6.33 18.99 0.90
CA THR A 107 -5.46 18.43 1.95
C THR A 107 -4.72 17.21 1.42
N TYR A 108 -3.41 17.18 1.66
CA TYR A 108 -2.57 16.00 1.44
C TYR A 108 -2.04 15.48 2.77
N VAL A 109 -2.30 14.22 3.06
CA VAL A 109 -1.83 13.54 4.28
C VAL A 109 -0.72 12.56 3.92
N ASN A 110 0.39 12.61 4.65
CA ASN A 110 1.49 11.68 4.48
C ASN A 110 1.90 11.05 5.81
N LEU A 111 2.65 9.96 5.74
CA LEU A 111 3.24 9.32 6.92
C LEU A 111 4.26 10.24 7.61
N SER A 112 4.49 10.02 8.90
CA SER A 112 5.46 10.79 9.72
C SER A 112 6.87 10.81 9.13
N GLY A 113 7.35 9.71 8.53
CA GLY A 113 8.64 9.61 7.87
C GLY A 113 8.84 10.54 6.67
N GLY A 114 7.75 11.09 6.11
CA GLY A 114 7.80 12.07 5.03
C GLY A 114 8.09 13.51 5.46
N ARG A 115 8.16 13.81 6.77
CA ARG A 115 8.30 15.18 7.28
C ARG A 115 9.51 15.93 6.71
N ASN A 116 10.63 15.23 6.53
CA ASN A 116 11.87 15.80 6.01
C ASN A 116 11.91 15.89 4.47
N LEU A 117 10.95 15.28 3.78
CA LEU A 117 10.90 15.24 2.32
C LEU A 117 10.05 16.37 1.73
N TYR A 118 9.13 16.95 2.52
CA TYR A 118 8.13 17.89 2.02
C TYR A 118 8.10 19.16 2.83
N ASN A 119 8.01 20.29 2.12
CA ASN A 119 7.89 21.60 2.73
C ASN A 119 6.42 22.07 2.69
N LYS A 120 5.84 22.38 3.87
CA LYS A 120 4.45 22.84 4.01
C LYS A 120 4.15 24.08 3.19
N SER A 121 5.10 25.03 3.09
CA SER A 121 4.89 26.26 2.34
C SER A 121 4.75 26.02 0.84
N THR A 122 5.41 24.99 0.30
CA THR A 122 5.30 24.62 -1.12
C THR A 122 3.89 24.13 -1.46
N PHE A 123 3.30 23.32 -0.60
CA PHE A 123 1.92 22.84 -0.76
C PHE A 123 0.91 23.96 -0.56
N LEU A 124 1.11 24.81 0.46
CA LEU A 124 0.22 25.92 0.78
C LEU A 124 0.12 26.94 -0.37
N LYS A 125 1.23 27.22 -1.06
CA LYS A 125 1.25 28.07 -2.27
C LYS A 125 0.36 27.52 -3.40
N GLN A 126 0.03 26.26 -3.37
CA GLN A 126 -0.85 25.59 -4.33
C GLN A 126 -2.26 25.31 -3.76
N GLY A 127 -2.59 25.94 -2.62
CA GLY A 127 -3.90 25.79 -1.97
C GLY A 127 -4.07 24.45 -1.23
N ILE A 128 -3.01 23.64 -1.07
CA ILE A 128 -3.07 22.34 -0.45
C ILE A 128 -2.51 22.39 0.96
N LYS A 129 -3.26 21.89 1.94
CA LYS A 129 -2.83 21.76 3.33
C LYS A 129 -2.07 20.45 3.52
N LEU A 130 -0.76 20.51 3.76
CA LEU A 130 0.07 19.33 4.06
C LEU A 130 -0.07 18.94 5.54
N LYS A 131 -0.53 17.72 5.79
CA LYS A 131 -0.59 17.08 7.11
C LYS A 131 0.29 15.84 7.16
N PHE A 132 0.68 15.44 8.36
CA PHE A 132 1.41 14.19 8.61
C PHE A 132 0.69 13.42 9.70
N LEU A 133 0.54 12.13 9.50
CA LEU A 133 0.11 11.22 10.56
C LEU A 133 1.14 11.23 11.69
N ASN A 134 0.70 10.92 12.89
CA ASN A 134 1.58 10.63 14.01
C ASN A 134 2.39 9.37 13.74
N GLU A 135 3.47 9.16 14.50
CA GLU A 135 4.17 7.89 14.46
C GLU A 135 3.26 6.78 14.99
N TRP A 136 3.25 5.66 14.28
CA TRP A 136 2.52 4.48 14.70
C TRP A 136 3.05 3.97 16.05
N GLN A 137 2.16 3.89 17.04
CA GLN A 137 2.49 3.46 18.40
C GLN A 137 2.17 1.98 18.64
N GLY A 138 1.52 1.31 17.70
CA GLY A 138 1.18 -0.10 17.77
C GLY A 138 2.34 -1.01 17.40
N SER A 139 2.03 -2.30 17.29
CA SER A 139 2.98 -3.32 16.84
C SER A 139 3.53 -2.99 15.45
N LYS A 140 4.81 -3.29 15.23
CA LYS A 140 5.50 -3.14 13.94
C LYS A 140 5.42 -4.40 13.06
N TRP A 141 4.64 -5.37 13.46
CA TRP A 141 4.40 -6.56 12.65
C TRP A 141 3.59 -6.23 11.39
N SER A 142 3.70 -7.09 10.41
CA SER A 142 2.88 -6.98 9.21
C SER A 142 1.40 -7.13 9.55
N ILE A 143 0.54 -6.34 8.88
CA ILE A 143 -0.92 -6.49 8.99
C ILE A 143 -1.38 -7.93 8.68
N LEU A 144 -0.67 -8.63 7.81
CA LEU A 144 -0.95 -10.03 7.49
C LEU A 144 -0.77 -10.93 8.72
N GLN A 145 0.24 -10.68 9.55
CA GLN A 145 0.45 -11.42 10.79
C GLN A 145 -0.59 -11.07 11.86
N HIS A 146 -0.96 -9.80 12.00
CA HIS A 146 -2.05 -9.40 12.88
C HIS A 146 -3.36 -10.10 12.49
N LEU A 147 -3.72 -10.10 11.21
CA LEU A 147 -4.92 -10.77 10.70
C LEU A 147 -4.91 -12.29 10.92
N ALA A 148 -3.74 -12.89 11.10
CA ALA A 148 -3.59 -14.31 11.40
C ALA A 148 -3.71 -14.62 12.90
N LEU A 149 -3.35 -13.70 13.79
CA LEU A 149 -3.18 -13.95 15.22
C LEU A 149 -4.16 -13.19 16.13
N GLU A 150 -4.81 -12.17 15.63
CA GLU A 150 -5.62 -11.24 16.44
C GLU A 150 -7.05 -11.11 15.94
N GLU A 151 -7.92 -10.65 16.82
CA GLU A 151 -9.30 -10.30 16.43
C GLU A 151 -9.31 -9.03 15.57
N ARG A 152 -9.99 -9.11 14.41
CA ARG A 152 -10.05 -8.02 13.42
C ARG A 152 -10.60 -6.72 13.99
N ALA A 153 -11.56 -6.80 14.93
CA ALA A 153 -12.12 -5.63 15.58
C ALA A 153 -11.12 -4.87 16.43
N LEU A 154 -10.19 -5.56 17.09
CA LEU A 154 -9.13 -4.94 17.87
C LEU A 154 -8.13 -4.23 16.96
N ILE A 155 -7.71 -4.88 15.87
CA ILE A 155 -6.81 -4.27 14.87
C ILE A 155 -7.45 -3.00 14.29
N ALA A 156 -8.71 -3.06 13.89
CA ALA A 156 -9.43 -1.92 13.33
C ALA A 156 -9.54 -0.78 14.35
N LYS A 157 -9.84 -1.08 15.61
CA LYS A 157 -9.90 -0.10 16.70
C LYS A 157 -8.56 0.60 16.89
N ASP A 158 -7.46 -0.14 16.89
CA ASP A 158 -6.12 0.43 17.06
C ASP A 158 -5.74 1.34 15.88
N ILE A 159 -6.12 0.98 14.66
CA ILE A 159 -5.92 1.82 13.48
C ILE A 159 -6.72 3.13 13.63
N TRP A 160 -8.02 3.05 13.95
CA TRP A 160 -8.86 4.24 14.11
C TRP A 160 -8.40 5.16 15.24
N ALA A 161 -7.84 4.62 16.31
CA ALA A 161 -7.34 5.43 17.43
C ALA A 161 -6.10 6.28 17.07
N GLN A 162 -5.43 6.00 15.95
CA GLN A 162 -4.17 6.64 15.54
C GLN A 162 -4.28 7.41 14.21
N CYS A 163 -5.47 7.43 13.58
CA CYS A 163 -5.78 8.22 12.37
C CYS A 163 -6.52 9.56 12.68
#